data_09017f32b564aa074717cb774b536513
#
_entry.id   09017f32b564aa074717cb774b536513
#
_cell.length_a   1.000
_cell.length_b   1.000
_cell.length_c   1.000
_cell.angle_alpha   90.00
_cell.angle_beta   90.00
_cell.angle_gamma   90.00
#
_symmetry.space_group_name_H-M   'P 1'
#
loop_
_entity.id
_entity.type
_entity.pdbx_description
1 polymer ?
#
loop_
_entity_poly.entity_id
_entity_poly.type
_entity_poly.pdbx_seq_one_letter_code
_entity_poly.pdbx_strand_id
1 'polypeptide(L)'
;ITFSRKMYGSDAPFAMELLEFKNYVKGIKSIWKMNKNPIDKNNLKKFKDMKKVFEKSIVLNKNMKKNQIIRDQDLSFKKPGDGISAMHYKNIIGKKLKINIHKDHKLKKKDLC
;
A
#
# COMPACT_ATOMS: atom_id res chain seq x y z
N ILE A 1 -17.78 -28.29 -27.21
CA ILE A 1 -16.46 -28.86 -26.87
C ILE A 1 -16.20 -30.09 -27.75
N THR A 2 -14.92 -30.29 -28.05
CA THR A 2 -14.46 -31.45 -28.83
C THR A 2 -13.28 -32.12 -28.15
N PHE A 3 -13.04 -33.40 -28.46
CA PHE A 3 -11.83 -34.11 -28.04
C PHE A 3 -10.59 -33.62 -28.83
N SER A 4 -10.79 -33.27 -30.11
CA SER A 4 -9.74 -32.67 -30.96
C SER A 4 -10.40 -31.88 -32.09
N ARG A 5 -9.83 -30.70 -32.38
CA ARG A 5 -10.25 -29.89 -33.55
C ARG A 5 -9.98 -30.57 -34.87
N LYS A 6 -9.21 -31.67 -34.91
CA LYS A 6 -8.91 -32.47 -36.10
C LYS A 6 -9.94 -33.57 -36.35
N MET A 7 -10.93 -33.73 -35.46
CA MET A 7 -12.00 -34.71 -35.69
C MET A 7 -12.92 -34.30 -36.84
N TYR A 8 -13.54 -35.29 -37.46
CA TYR A 8 -14.57 -35.06 -38.47
C TYR A 8 -15.77 -34.36 -37.86
N GLY A 9 -16.30 -33.36 -38.60
CA GLY A 9 -17.47 -32.60 -38.19
C GLY A 9 -17.28 -31.09 -38.43
N SER A 10 -18.36 -30.42 -38.92
CA SER A 10 -18.33 -28.99 -39.27
C SER A 10 -17.92 -28.08 -38.10
N ASP A 11 -18.28 -28.44 -36.88
CA ASP A 11 -18.09 -27.61 -35.71
C ASP A 11 -16.78 -27.91 -34.94
N ALA A 12 -16.13 -29.04 -35.25
CA ALA A 12 -14.93 -29.48 -34.55
C ALA A 12 -13.77 -28.43 -34.59
N PRO A 13 -13.47 -27.79 -35.72
CA PRO A 13 -12.41 -26.79 -35.82
C PRO A 13 -12.64 -25.56 -34.96
N PHE A 14 -13.87 -25.24 -34.63
CA PHE A 14 -14.27 -24.04 -33.88
C PHE A 14 -14.57 -24.34 -32.41
N ALA A 15 -14.58 -25.60 -32.01
CA ALA A 15 -14.90 -26.03 -30.66
C ALA A 15 -13.68 -25.96 -29.72
N MET A 16 -13.92 -25.72 -28.44
CA MET A 16 -12.88 -25.82 -27.41
C MET A 16 -12.50 -27.27 -27.16
N GLU A 17 -11.21 -27.57 -27.07
CA GLU A 17 -10.71 -28.83 -26.60
C GLU A 17 -10.86 -28.95 -25.07
N LEU A 18 -10.84 -30.18 -24.55
CA LEU A 18 -11.13 -30.45 -23.14
C LEU A 18 -10.28 -29.65 -22.16
N LEU A 19 -8.98 -29.48 -22.43
CA LEU A 19 -8.09 -28.72 -21.56
C LEU A 19 -8.40 -27.21 -21.60
N GLU A 20 -8.71 -26.68 -22.77
CA GLU A 20 -9.13 -25.28 -22.93
C GLU A 20 -10.41 -25.01 -22.17
N PHE A 21 -11.41 -25.89 -22.31
CA PHE A 21 -12.68 -25.78 -21.59
C PHE A 21 -12.49 -25.87 -20.08
N LYS A 22 -11.65 -26.78 -19.58
CA LYS A 22 -11.30 -26.87 -18.16
C LYS A 22 -10.71 -25.54 -17.64
N ASN A 23 -9.77 -24.94 -18.39
CA ASN A 23 -9.15 -23.67 -18.02
C ASN A 23 -10.15 -22.51 -18.05
N TYR A 24 -11.02 -22.49 -19.06
CA TYR A 24 -12.11 -21.53 -19.18
C TYR A 24 -13.04 -21.56 -17.97
N VAL A 25 -13.52 -22.74 -17.58
CA VAL A 25 -14.38 -22.92 -16.40
C VAL A 25 -13.67 -22.51 -15.11
N LYS A 26 -12.38 -22.84 -14.97
CA LYS A 26 -11.56 -22.42 -13.84
C LYS A 26 -11.43 -20.90 -13.75
N GLY A 27 -11.22 -20.25 -14.89
CA GLY A 27 -11.14 -18.78 -14.99
C GLY A 27 -12.45 -18.11 -14.57
N ILE A 28 -13.58 -18.56 -15.10
CA ILE A 28 -14.92 -18.04 -14.74
C ILE A 28 -15.19 -18.22 -13.23
N LYS A 29 -14.93 -19.39 -12.69
CA LYS A 29 -15.12 -19.65 -11.26
C LYS A 29 -14.25 -18.74 -10.39
N SER A 30 -13.02 -18.44 -10.82
CA SER A 30 -12.12 -17.52 -10.11
C SER A 30 -12.66 -16.09 -10.12
N ILE A 31 -13.08 -15.59 -11.28
CA ILE A 31 -13.68 -14.25 -11.43
C ILE A 31 -14.97 -14.14 -10.60
N TRP A 32 -15.82 -15.14 -10.66
CA TRP A 32 -17.06 -15.18 -9.87
C TRP A 32 -16.75 -15.12 -8.37
N LYS A 33 -15.75 -15.88 -7.89
CA LYS A 33 -15.31 -15.86 -6.49
C LYS A 33 -14.77 -14.48 -6.07
N MET A 34 -14.00 -13.81 -6.94
CA MET A 34 -13.51 -12.45 -6.69
C MET A 34 -14.66 -11.45 -6.57
N ASN A 35 -15.61 -11.50 -7.49
CA ASN A 35 -16.77 -10.60 -7.49
C ASN A 35 -17.69 -10.81 -6.29
N LYS A 36 -17.85 -12.07 -5.86
CA LYS A 36 -18.67 -12.40 -4.68
C LYS A 36 -18.03 -11.97 -3.36
N ASN A 37 -16.71 -11.80 -3.34
CA ASN A 37 -15.95 -11.42 -2.13
C ASN A 37 -15.17 -10.11 -2.38
N PRO A 38 -15.86 -8.96 -2.53
CA PRO A 38 -15.19 -7.70 -2.74
C PRO A 38 -14.36 -7.34 -1.51
N ILE A 39 -13.12 -6.90 -1.75
CA ILE A 39 -12.25 -6.41 -0.68
C ILE A 39 -12.46 -4.91 -0.53
N ASP A 40 -12.91 -4.49 0.63
CA ASP A 40 -12.89 -3.08 1.00
C ASP A 40 -11.44 -2.64 1.24
N LYS A 41 -10.89 -1.90 0.27
CA LYS A 41 -9.53 -1.37 0.32
C LYS A 41 -9.34 -0.29 1.40
N ASN A 42 -10.43 0.30 1.90
CA ASN A 42 -10.39 1.30 2.96
C ASN A 42 -10.34 0.64 4.36
N ASN A 43 -10.71 -0.63 4.46
CA ASN A 43 -10.63 -1.38 5.72
C ASN A 43 -9.21 -1.89 5.97
N LEU A 44 -8.40 -1.05 6.59
CA LEU A 44 -6.99 -1.33 6.90
C LEU A 44 -6.78 -2.17 8.17
N LYS A 45 -7.84 -2.63 8.85
CA LYS A 45 -7.72 -3.36 10.14
C LYS A 45 -6.78 -4.56 10.04
N LYS A 46 -6.92 -5.37 8.98
CA LYS A 46 -6.08 -6.56 8.73
C LYS A 46 -4.61 -6.23 8.41
N PHE A 47 -4.33 -5.01 7.99
CA PHE A 47 -3.00 -4.59 7.55
C PHE A 47 -2.33 -3.63 8.55
N LYS A 48 -2.91 -3.44 9.73
CA LYS A 48 -2.43 -2.47 10.73
C LYS A 48 -0.97 -2.69 11.10
N ASP A 49 -0.58 -3.94 11.37
CA ASP A 49 0.79 -4.26 11.74
C ASP A 49 1.76 -4.11 10.57
N MET A 50 1.35 -4.57 9.38
CA MET A 50 2.12 -4.36 8.16
C MET A 50 2.30 -2.86 7.85
N LYS A 51 1.24 -2.07 8.00
CA LYS A 51 1.29 -0.61 7.83
C LYS A 51 2.31 0.01 8.79
N LYS A 52 2.30 -0.39 10.07
CA LYS A 52 3.25 0.11 11.07
C LYS A 52 4.70 -0.18 10.70
N VAL A 53 4.99 -1.35 10.13
CA VAL A 53 6.35 -1.74 9.71
C VAL A 53 6.79 -1.02 8.44
N PHE A 54 5.93 -0.93 7.43
CA PHE A 54 6.28 -0.45 6.09
C PHE A 54 6.02 1.03 5.87
N GLU A 55 5.15 1.66 6.64
CA GLU A 55 4.92 3.10 6.57
C GLU A 55 6.17 3.87 7.02
N LYS A 56 6.33 5.09 6.47
CA LYS A 56 7.44 5.98 6.87
C LYS A 56 6.94 7.01 7.87
N SER A 57 7.75 7.26 8.88
CA SER A 57 7.60 8.38 9.81
C SER A 57 8.39 9.59 9.33
N ILE A 58 7.92 10.77 9.68
CA ILE A 58 8.66 12.02 9.49
C ILE A 58 9.78 12.08 10.52
N VAL A 59 11.01 12.34 10.06
CA VAL A 59 12.20 12.56 10.88
C VAL A 59 12.88 13.88 10.50
N LEU A 60 13.72 14.44 11.41
CA LEU A 60 14.59 15.55 11.06
C LEU A 60 15.87 15.04 10.39
N ASN A 61 16.34 15.71 9.35
CA ASN A 61 17.59 15.37 8.67
C ASN A 61 18.82 16.02 9.33
N LYS A 62 18.61 16.88 10.35
CA LYS A 62 19.63 17.55 11.16
C LYS A 62 19.15 17.77 12.59
N ASN A 63 20.08 18.12 13.48
CA ASN A 63 19.75 18.55 14.84
C ASN A 63 19.03 19.89 14.81
N MET A 64 17.94 20.03 15.55
CA MET A 64 17.20 21.27 15.66
C MET A 64 16.92 21.60 17.13
N LYS A 65 16.95 22.90 17.45
CA LYS A 65 16.72 23.40 18.82
C LYS A 65 15.23 23.73 19.04
N LYS A 66 14.83 23.76 20.29
CA LYS A 66 13.53 24.27 20.75
C LYS A 66 13.22 25.62 20.10
N ASN A 67 11.96 25.86 19.75
CA ASN A 67 11.42 27.06 19.10
C ASN A 67 11.86 27.29 17.63
N GLN A 68 12.72 26.46 17.07
CA GLN A 68 13.02 26.54 15.64
C GLN A 68 11.80 26.10 14.81
N ILE A 69 11.62 26.81 13.69
CA ILE A 69 10.57 26.51 12.71
C ILE A 69 11.06 25.44 11.75
N ILE A 70 10.25 24.41 11.58
CA ILE A 70 10.52 23.31 10.66
C ILE A 70 10.23 23.76 9.23
N ARG A 71 11.22 23.63 8.35
CA ARG A 71 11.10 23.87 6.91
C ARG A 71 11.08 22.54 6.16
N ASP A 72 10.61 22.55 4.91
CA ASP A 72 10.55 21.34 4.07
C ASP A 72 11.92 20.64 3.96
N GLN A 73 12.98 21.40 3.75
CA GLN A 73 14.36 20.93 3.66
C GLN A 73 14.90 20.28 4.94
N ASP A 74 14.25 20.47 6.09
CA ASP A 74 14.67 19.91 7.39
C ASP A 74 14.08 18.52 7.63
N LEU A 75 13.15 18.07 6.75
CA LEU A 75 12.43 16.84 6.88
C LEU A 75 13.04 15.70 6.05
N SER A 76 12.91 14.49 6.56
CA SER A 76 13.20 13.26 5.85
C SER A 76 12.19 12.19 6.29
N PHE A 77 12.16 11.04 5.60
CA PHE A 77 11.16 10.00 5.81
C PHE A 77 11.83 8.64 6.00
N LYS A 78 11.70 8.06 7.19
CA LYS A 78 12.31 6.76 7.54
C LYS A 78 11.29 5.78 8.08
N LYS A 79 11.46 4.50 7.80
CA LYS A 79 10.73 3.40 8.45
C LYS A 79 11.26 3.19 9.87
N PRO A 80 10.45 2.63 10.77
CA PRO A 80 9.05 2.25 10.67
C PRO A 80 8.07 3.43 10.88
N GLY A 81 6.77 3.17 10.69
CA GLY A 81 5.67 4.14 10.84
C GLY A 81 5.16 4.30 12.28
N ASP A 82 6.05 4.46 13.25
CA ASP A 82 5.73 4.62 14.68
C ASP A 82 5.79 6.08 15.19
N GLY A 83 6.09 7.03 14.29
CA GLY A 83 6.01 8.47 14.50
C GLY A 83 4.82 9.10 13.75
N ILE A 84 4.92 10.40 13.44
CA ILE A 84 3.95 11.07 12.56
C ILE A 84 4.16 10.52 11.14
N SER A 85 3.06 10.05 10.53
CA SER A 85 3.10 9.50 9.17
C SER A 85 3.62 10.51 8.16
N ALA A 86 4.43 10.05 7.20
CA ALA A 86 4.94 10.84 6.09
C ALA A 86 3.83 11.52 5.28
N MET A 87 2.62 10.97 5.23
CA MET A 87 1.46 11.58 4.55
C MET A 87 1.09 12.96 5.08
N HIS A 88 1.44 13.26 6.33
CA HIS A 88 1.10 14.52 7.00
C HIS A 88 2.23 15.57 6.97
N TYR A 89 3.25 15.39 6.13
CA TYR A 89 4.43 16.25 6.14
C TYR A 89 4.11 17.74 5.91
N LYS A 90 3.17 18.02 5.03
CA LYS A 90 2.72 19.42 4.77
C LYS A 90 2.18 20.11 6.03
N ASN A 91 1.54 19.35 6.92
CA ASN A 91 0.98 19.87 8.17
C ASN A 91 2.06 20.14 9.24
N ILE A 92 3.29 19.70 8.99
CA ILE A 92 4.41 19.85 9.93
C ILE A 92 5.28 21.05 9.56
N ILE A 93 5.33 21.40 8.27
CA ILE A 93 6.06 22.58 7.79
C ILE A 93 5.47 23.84 8.44
N GLY A 94 6.32 24.74 8.90
CA GLY A 94 5.95 25.96 9.60
C GLY A 94 5.69 25.82 11.10
N LYS A 95 5.59 24.60 11.63
CA LYS A 95 5.46 24.36 13.09
C LYS A 95 6.76 24.59 13.82
N LYS A 96 6.67 24.95 15.11
CA LYS A 96 7.82 25.11 16.00
C LYS A 96 8.04 23.86 16.84
N LEU A 97 9.30 23.55 17.16
CA LEU A 97 9.67 22.51 18.08
C LEU A 97 9.45 22.91 19.53
N LYS A 98 8.90 22.04 20.35
CA LYS A 98 8.78 22.24 21.82
C LYS A 98 10.05 21.91 22.58
N ILE A 99 10.90 21.05 22.02
CA ILE A 99 12.12 20.54 22.64
C ILE A 99 13.26 20.51 21.61
N ASN A 100 14.49 20.34 22.08
CA ASN A 100 15.62 20.04 21.20
C ASN A 100 15.48 18.64 20.64
N ILE A 101 15.67 18.48 19.34
CA ILE A 101 15.51 17.20 18.64
C ILE A 101 16.78 16.91 17.84
N HIS A 102 17.30 15.70 17.98
CA HIS A 102 18.45 15.24 17.22
C HIS A 102 18.03 14.75 15.82
N LYS A 103 19.00 14.73 14.93
CA LYS A 103 18.87 14.11 13.61
C LYS A 103 18.29 12.70 13.73
N ASP A 104 17.45 12.33 12.75
CA ASP A 104 16.82 11.01 12.64
C ASP A 104 15.79 10.66 13.74
N HIS A 105 15.55 11.56 14.69
CA HIS A 105 14.45 11.39 15.64
C HIS A 105 13.10 11.43 14.92
N LYS A 106 12.25 10.45 15.18
CA LYS A 106 10.89 10.37 14.64
C LYS A 106 9.99 11.36 15.35
N LEU A 107 9.48 12.32 14.59
CA LEU A 107 8.61 13.35 15.15
C LEU A 107 7.31 12.75 15.69
N LYS A 108 6.90 13.20 16.86
CA LYS A 108 5.63 12.88 17.51
C LYS A 108 4.83 14.18 17.71
N LYS A 109 3.51 14.05 17.81
CA LYS A 109 2.64 15.24 18.03
C LYS A 109 3.04 16.07 19.25
N LYS A 110 3.54 15.45 20.31
CA LYS A 110 4.00 16.10 21.53
C LYS A 110 5.26 16.98 21.34
N ASP A 111 6.02 16.74 20.29
CA ASP A 111 7.27 17.46 20.00
C ASP A 111 7.03 18.80 19.30
N LEU A 112 5.77 19.06 18.87
CA LEU A 112 5.37 20.20 18.06
C LEU A 112 4.43 21.15 18.81
N CYS A 113 4.56 22.44 18.47
CA CYS A 113 3.58 23.48 18.86
C CYS A 113 2.50 23.59 17.80
#